data_fb46b66da56e3c5ed45ee9be2037bfe7
#
_entry.id   fb46b66da56e3c5ed45ee9be2037bfe7
#
_cell.length_a   1.000
_cell.length_b   1.000
_cell.length_c   1.000
_cell.angle_alpha   90.00
_cell.angle_beta   90.00
_cell.angle_gamma   90.00
#
_symmetry.space_group_name_H-M   'P 1'
#
loop_
_entity.id
_entity.type
_entity.pdbx_description
1 polymer ?
#
loop_
_entity_poly.entity_id
_entity_poly.type
_entity_poly.pdbx_seq_one_letter_code
_entity_poly.pdbx_strand_id
1 'polypeptide(L)'
;MVVSISLGGLVFHPVEATTTTIGTTKGGWVYAGHRPCYEAKTPAFYAMVAPLTNREVLEVMGGPDGNTDEGAMETLTSLDLTELAQTLMETEAFSTAVEALPGAWEVRALTHAEWLAAREQKKIELNMGFTERLADAPSSNHRGAMMDGRPRPNELLGPASSQMAAIAVHPRNPDITAMASVPHDRPLPNVVARLALTPIRMDEAIRVPNDTDVWRNVRTELLWTTVLGIIPSFLIPILRGMGSYATEGWVNLLFGGLCAGFFTGALWRPRRPVLRYDEVVSSSMRVSQ
;
A
#
# COMPACT_ATOMS: atom_id res chain seq x y z
N MET A 1 24.16 6.49 17.87
CA MET A 1 23.79 7.36 16.74
C MET A 1 23.84 6.48 15.50
N VAL A 2 22.72 6.20 14.85
CA VAL A 2 22.72 5.38 13.62
C VAL A 2 23.20 6.31 12.50
N VAL A 3 24.33 5.96 11.90
CA VAL A 3 25.00 6.78 10.86
C VAL A 3 24.37 6.49 9.50
N SER A 4 24.27 7.50 8.64
CA SER A 4 23.86 7.31 7.24
C SER A 4 24.90 6.48 6.48
N ILE A 5 24.45 5.69 5.52
CA ILE A 5 25.29 4.83 4.68
C ILE A 5 25.37 5.45 3.29
N SER A 6 26.58 5.49 2.71
CA SER A 6 26.77 5.95 1.34
C SER A 6 27.20 4.78 0.45
N LEU A 7 26.51 4.58 -0.67
CA LEU A 7 26.75 3.53 -1.66
C LEU A 7 26.79 4.16 -3.06
N GLY A 8 27.91 4.11 -3.74
CA GLY A 8 28.04 4.66 -5.10
C GLY A 8 27.62 6.13 -5.23
N GLY A 9 27.88 6.96 -4.21
CA GLY A 9 27.45 8.36 -4.17
C GLY A 9 26.04 8.59 -3.60
N LEU A 10 25.19 7.54 -3.55
CA LEU A 10 23.84 7.61 -2.97
C LEU A 10 23.88 7.57 -1.44
N VAL A 11 23.08 8.41 -0.78
CA VAL A 11 23.05 8.50 0.68
C VAL A 11 21.75 7.92 1.22
N PHE A 12 21.87 6.91 2.07
CA PHE A 12 20.78 6.22 2.73
C PHE A 12 20.69 6.60 4.21
N HIS A 13 19.56 7.10 4.63
CA HIS A 13 19.30 7.52 6.01
C HIS A 13 18.56 6.45 6.79
N PRO A 14 18.87 6.27 8.08
CA PRO A 14 18.26 5.25 8.92
C PRO A 14 16.78 5.56 9.19
N VAL A 15 15.96 4.54 9.05
CA VAL A 15 14.56 4.48 9.45
C VAL A 15 14.44 3.41 10.53
N GLU A 16 13.89 3.78 11.67
CA GLU A 16 13.76 2.86 12.80
C GLU A 16 12.66 1.83 12.57
N ALA A 17 12.82 0.66 13.20
CA ALA A 17 11.79 -0.37 13.18
C ALA A 17 10.48 0.19 13.74
N THR A 18 9.38 -0.02 13.02
CA THR A 18 8.09 0.52 13.42
C THR A 18 6.93 -0.38 12.99
N THR A 19 5.77 -0.15 13.59
CA THR A 19 4.52 -0.76 13.18
C THR A 19 3.59 0.32 12.65
N THR A 20 3.29 0.25 11.35
CA THR A 20 2.45 1.22 10.65
C THR A 20 1.09 0.61 10.35
N THR A 21 0.01 1.37 10.57
CA THR A 21 -1.36 0.94 10.22
C THR A 21 -1.69 1.32 8.79
N ILE A 22 -1.99 0.32 7.96
CA ILE A 22 -2.27 0.49 6.54
C ILE A 22 -3.74 0.21 6.24
N GLY A 23 -4.39 1.10 5.48
CA GLY A 23 -5.77 0.95 5.08
C GLY A 23 -6.76 1.69 5.94
N THR A 24 -8.04 1.27 5.87
CA THR A 24 -9.13 1.94 6.59
C THR A 24 -10.06 0.97 7.29
N THR A 25 -10.53 1.35 8.46
CA THR A 25 -11.58 0.63 9.21
C THR A 25 -12.99 0.97 8.72
N LYS A 26 -13.17 1.97 7.85
CA LYS A 26 -14.49 2.38 7.35
C LYS A 26 -15.17 1.24 6.62
N GLY A 27 -16.47 1.03 6.90
CA GLY A 27 -17.21 -0.14 6.44
C GLY A 27 -17.88 -0.01 5.07
N GLY A 28 -18.10 1.20 4.54
CA GLY A 28 -18.75 1.42 3.23
C GLY A 28 -17.98 0.75 2.09
N TRP A 29 -18.68 0.27 1.06
CA TRP A 29 -18.02 -0.46 -0.01
C TRP A 29 -17.21 0.43 -0.97
N VAL A 30 -17.39 1.76 -0.97
CA VAL A 30 -16.48 2.71 -1.61
C VAL A 30 -15.05 2.64 -1.04
N TYR A 31 -14.89 2.13 0.18
CA TYR A 31 -13.60 1.93 0.83
C TYR A 31 -13.03 0.51 0.63
N ALA A 32 -13.65 -0.31 -0.21
CA ALA A 32 -13.26 -1.72 -0.37
C ALA A 32 -11.81 -1.90 -0.85
N GLY A 33 -11.30 -1.00 -1.69
CA GLY A 33 -9.92 -1.00 -2.16
C GLY A 33 -8.88 -0.71 -1.07
N HIS A 34 -9.29 -0.08 0.04
CA HIS A 34 -8.41 0.24 1.17
C HIS A 34 -8.61 -0.72 2.36
N ARG A 35 -9.12 -1.93 2.11
CA ARG A 35 -9.41 -2.94 3.13
C ARG A 35 -8.80 -4.29 2.79
N PRO A 36 -8.57 -5.13 3.82
CA PRO A 36 -8.71 -4.85 5.26
C PRO A 36 -7.69 -3.82 5.76
N CYS A 37 -8.00 -3.19 6.90
CA CYS A 37 -7.04 -2.39 7.65
C CYS A 37 -6.14 -3.34 8.44
N TYR A 38 -4.82 -3.15 8.37
CA TYR A 38 -3.86 -4.05 8.99
C TYR A 38 -2.64 -3.31 9.51
N GLU A 39 -1.92 -3.94 10.44
CA GLU A 39 -0.63 -3.48 10.93
C GLU A 39 0.48 -4.13 10.10
N ALA A 40 1.40 -3.31 9.59
CA ALA A 40 2.62 -3.75 8.96
C ALA A 40 3.81 -3.44 9.87
N LYS A 41 4.58 -4.47 10.24
CA LYS A 41 5.77 -4.37 11.09
C LYS A 41 7.02 -4.35 10.21
N THR A 42 7.59 -3.16 10.01
CA THR A 42 8.84 -2.99 9.28
C THR A 42 10.03 -3.09 10.23
N PRO A 43 11.11 -3.81 9.88
CA PRO A 43 12.38 -3.74 10.63
C PRO A 43 13.03 -2.37 10.46
N ALA A 44 14.14 -2.14 11.13
CA ALA A 44 14.99 -1.02 10.81
C ALA A 44 15.61 -1.22 9.42
N PHE A 45 15.63 -0.17 8.62
CA PHE A 45 16.19 -0.14 7.28
C PHE A 45 16.76 1.25 6.98
N TYR A 46 17.33 1.44 5.80
CA TYR A 46 17.83 2.73 5.36
C TYR A 46 17.13 3.13 4.06
N ALA A 47 16.78 4.40 3.90
CA ALA A 47 16.12 4.93 2.72
C ALA A 47 16.79 6.20 2.21
N MET A 48 16.75 6.42 0.91
CA MET A 48 17.08 7.71 0.33
C MET A 48 16.04 8.75 0.74
N VAL A 49 16.46 9.98 1.04
CA VAL A 49 15.55 11.07 1.43
C VAL A 49 14.75 11.57 0.24
N ALA A 50 15.43 11.81 -0.87
CA ALA A 50 14.84 12.25 -2.14
C ALA A 50 14.79 11.10 -3.16
N PRO A 51 13.92 11.15 -4.18
CA PRO A 51 14.01 10.26 -5.32
C PRO A 51 15.33 10.40 -6.05
N LEU A 52 15.71 9.34 -6.78
CA LEU A 52 16.89 9.31 -7.64
C LEU A 52 16.90 10.48 -8.63
N THR A 53 18.05 11.11 -8.76
CA THR A 53 18.31 12.18 -9.76
C THR A 53 18.95 11.61 -11.02
N ASN A 54 18.85 12.35 -12.12
CA ASN A 54 19.51 11.98 -13.37
C ASN A 54 21.03 11.81 -13.20
N ARG A 55 21.66 12.68 -12.40
CA ARG A 55 23.09 12.60 -12.11
C ARG A 55 23.45 11.32 -11.36
N GLU A 56 22.75 11.04 -10.27
CA GLU A 56 23.01 9.86 -9.43
C GLU A 56 22.91 8.55 -10.22
N VAL A 57 21.88 8.41 -11.06
CA VAL A 57 21.70 7.21 -11.89
C VAL A 57 22.87 7.06 -12.87
N LEU A 58 23.29 8.14 -13.54
CA LEU A 58 24.41 8.10 -14.49
C LEU A 58 25.74 7.80 -13.80
N GLU A 59 25.99 8.33 -12.63
CA GLU A 59 27.19 8.03 -11.83
C GLU A 59 27.29 6.54 -11.49
N VAL A 60 26.18 5.92 -11.06
CA VAL A 60 26.16 4.49 -10.71
C VAL A 60 26.25 3.61 -11.95
N MET A 61 25.54 3.95 -13.04
CA MET A 61 25.50 3.15 -14.27
C MET A 61 26.69 3.39 -15.19
N GLY A 62 27.65 4.24 -14.82
CA GLY A 62 28.85 4.53 -15.62
C GLY A 62 28.58 5.36 -16.87
N GLY A 63 27.62 6.26 -16.81
CA GLY A 63 27.30 7.20 -17.88
C GLY A 63 28.41 8.25 -18.10
N PRO A 64 28.34 9.04 -19.20
CA PRO A 64 29.33 10.04 -19.50
C PRO A 64 29.41 11.12 -18.40
N ASP A 65 30.61 11.37 -17.93
CA ASP A 65 30.91 12.45 -17.00
C ASP A 65 30.39 13.81 -17.52
N GLY A 66 29.70 14.56 -16.68
CA GLY A 66 29.31 15.93 -16.96
C GLY A 66 27.83 16.24 -17.01
N ASN A 67 26.96 15.29 -16.75
CA ASN A 67 25.56 15.62 -16.54
C ASN A 67 25.34 16.21 -15.13
N THR A 68 25.01 17.52 -15.10
CA THR A 68 24.78 18.31 -13.91
C THR A 68 23.28 18.38 -13.54
N ASP A 69 22.44 17.61 -14.23
CA ASP A 69 21.01 17.63 -13.99
C ASP A 69 20.67 16.95 -12.65
N GLU A 70 20.35 17.77 -11.67
CA GLU A 70 19.90 17.37 -10.33
C GLU A 70 18.38 17.12 -10.26
N GLY A 71 17.68 17.21 -11.38
CA GLY A 71 16.26 16.88 -11.46
C GLY A 71 15.99 15.41 -11.14
N ALA A 72 14.82 15.13 -10.56
CA ALA A 72 14.39 13.75 -10.32
C ALA A 72 14.30 12.99 -11.65
N MET A 73 14.81 11.76 -11.66
CA MET A 73 14.79 10.93 -12.87
C MET A 73 13.41 10.31 -13.08
N GLU A 74 12.71 10.78 -14.11
CA GLU A 74 11.33 10.35 -14.43
C GLU A 74 11.27 9.19 -15.43
N THR A 75 12.39 8.80 -16.01
CA THR A 75 12.41 7.79 -17.09
C THR A 75 12.79 6.39 -16.63
N LEU A 76 13.00 6.17 -15.33
CA LEU A 76 13.36 4.85 -14.80
C LEU A 76 12.17 3.88 -14.85
N THR A 77 12.40 2.75 -15.46
CA THR A 77 11.51 1.58 -15.36
C THR A 77 11.82 0.78 -14.10
N SER A 78 10.99 -0.20 -13.77
CA SER A 78 11.31 -1.12 -12.66
C SER A 78 12.48 -2.04 -13.00
N LEU A 79 12.72 -2.30 -14.28
CA LEU A 79 13.87 -3.09 -14.73
C LEU A 79 15.17 -2.31 -14.51
N ASP A 80 15.20 -1.02 -14.91
CA ASP A 80 16.35 -0.15 -14.68
C ASP A 80 16.67 -0.02 -13.18
N LEU A 81 15.64 0.08 -12.33
CA LEU A 81 15.81 0.10 -10.87
C LEU A 81 16.41 -1.19 -10.32
N THR A 82 16.02 -2.32 -10.89
CA THR A 82 16.58 -3.63 -10.49
C THR A 82 18.04 -3.74 -10.91
N GLU A 83 18.38 -3.31 -12.12
CA GLU A 83 19.76 -3.27 -12.62
C GLU A 83 20.63 -2.31 -11.80
N LEU A 84 20.14 -1.11 -11.53
CA LEU A 84 20.81 -0.12 -10.68
C LEU A 84 21.07 -0.67 -9.27
N ALA A 85 20.06 -1.29 -8.66
CA ALA A 85 20.19 -1.90 -7.34
C ALA A 85 21.20 -3.06 -7.34
N GLN A 86 21.22 -3.87 -8.38
CA GLN A 86 22.19 -4.95 -8.53
C GLN A 86 23.61 -4.42 -8.69
N THR A 87 23.80 -3.41 -9.55
CA THR A 87 25.10 -2.75 -9.72
C THR A 87 25.62 -2.20 -8.39
N LEU A 88 24.77 -1.56 -7.59
CA LEU A 88 25.13 -1.07 -6.25
C LEU A 88 25.54 -2.20 -5.30
N MET A 89 24.84 -3.33 -5.33
CA MET A 89 25.15 -4.50 -4.47
C MET A 89 26.46 -5.20 -4.87
N GLU A 90 26.94 -5.03 -6.09
CA GLU A 90 28.21 -5.58 -6.56
C GLU A 90 29.41 -4.69 -6.17
N THR A 91 29.19 -3.50 -5.61
CA THR A 91 30.27 -2.59 -5.20
C THR A 91 30.96 -3.03 -3.91
N GLU A 92 32.24 -2.72 -3.80
CA GLU A 92 33.01 -2.89 -2.53
C GLU A 92 32.42 -2.05 -1.39
N ALA A 93 31.87 -0.88 -1.72
CA ALA A 93 31.21 0.00 -0.76
C ALA A 93 30.00 -0.69 -0.11
N PHE A 94 29.21 -1.42 -0.89
CA PHE A 94 28.08 -2.21 -0.35
C PHE A 94 28.59 -3.31 0.59
N SER A 95 29.56 -4.12 0.15
CA SER A 95 30.12 -5.20 0.97
C SER A 95 30.65 -4.69 2.32
N THR A 96 31.39 -3.58 2.30
CA THR A 96 31.92 -2.94 3.51
C THR A 96 30.80 -2.40 4.42
N ALA A 97 29.77 -1.80 3.83
CA ALA A 97 28.65 -1.24 4.60
C ALA A 97 27.83 -2.33 5.30
N VAL A 98 27.56 -3.45 4.61
CA VAL A 98 26.74 -4.54 5.18
C VAL A 98 27.50 -5.42 6.16
N GLU A 99 28.84 -5.51 6.10
CA GLU A 99 29.64 -6.20 7.10
C GLU A 99 29.42 -5.67 8.52
N ALA A 100 29.12 -4.39 8.66
CA ALA A 100 28.82 -3.75 9.95
C ALA A 100 27.39 -3.97 10.43
N LEU A 101 26.52 -4.55 9.58
CA LEU A 101 25.09 -4.73 9.84
C LEU A 101 24.78 -6.20 10.14
N PRO A 102 23.79 -6.49 11.01
CA PRO A 102 23.41 -7.87 11.29
C PRO A 102 22.61 -8.48 10.14
N GLY A 103 22.97 -9.70 9.74
CA GLY A 103 22.24 -10.46 8.72
C GLY A 103 22.60 -10.09 7.28
N ALA A 104 21.78 -10.56 6.33
CA ALA A 104 21.93 -10.24 4.91
C ALA A 104 21.07 -9.03 4.54
N TRP A 105 21.56 -8.22 3.61
CA TRP A 105 20.91 -6.98 3.18
C TRP A 105 20.81 -6.92 1.66
N GLU A 106 19.81 -6.21 1.16
CA GLU A 106 19.58 -5.96 -0.25
C GLU A 106 19.25 -4.49 -0.51
N VAL A 107 19.55 -4.02 -1.73
CA VAL A 107 19.12 -2.72 -2.24
C VAL A 107 17.93 -2.96 -3.18
N ARG A 108 16.85 -2.23 -3.00
CA ARG A 108 15.67 -2.26 -3.89
C ARG A 108 14.81 -1.01 -3.70
N ALA A 109 13.78 -0.84 -4.53
CA ALA A 109 12.74 0.16 -4.27
C ALA A 109 12.05 -0.12 -2.92
N LEU A 110 11.48 0.93 -2.30
CA LEU A 110 10.70 0.78 -1.08
C LEU A 110 9.43 -0.03 -1.32
N THR A 111 9.00 -0.76 -0.31
CA THR A 111 7.63 -1.29 -0.24
C THR A 111 6.66 -0.21 0.24
N HIS A 112 5.36 -0.43 0.08
CA HIS A 112 4.32 0.45 0.61
C HIS A 112 4.45 0.64 2.13
N ALA A 113 4.72 -0.43 2.87
CA ALA A 113 4.91 -0.38 4.31
C ALA A 113 6.15 0.43 4.71
N GLU A 114 7.28 0.22 4.03
CA GLU A 114 8.53 0.97 4.26
C GLU A 114 8.37 2.45 3.90
N TRP A 115 7.71 2.75 2.79
CA TRP A 115 7.44 4.13 2.38
C TRP A 115 6.61 4.87 3.43
N LEU A 116 5.55 4.26 3.94
CA LEU A 116 4.73 4.85 5.01
C LEU A 116 5.53 4.99 6.32
N ALA A 117 6.32 3.99 6.70
CA ALA A 117 7.18 4.05 7.87
C ALA A 117 8.20 5.21 7.79
N ALA A 118 8.85 5.36 6.64
CA ALA A 118 9.80 6.45 6.42
C ALA A 118 9.13 7.83 6.40
N ARG A 119 7.92 7.93 5.83
CA ARG A 119 7.10 9.14 5.84
C ARG A 119 6.68 9.53 7.26
N GLU A 120 6.16 8.60 8.06
CA GLU A 120 5.74 8.85 9.45
C GLU A 120 6.90 9.36 10.32
N GLN A 121 8.10 8.84 10.08
CA GLN A 121 9.32 9.27 10.74
C GLN A 121 9.97 10.53 10.11
N LYS A 122 9.36 11.11 9.06
CA LYS A 122 9.88 12.28 8.33
C LYS A 122 11.30 12.07 7.77
N LYS A 123 11.57 10.86 7.30
CA LYS A 123 12.86 10.48 6.71
C LYS A 123 12.90 10.59 5.19
N ILE A 124 11.77 10.86 4.56
CA ILE A 124 11.64 11.04 3.11
C ILE A 124 10.99 12.38 2.80
N GLU A 125 11.45 12.99 1.73
CA GLU A 125 10.83 14.17 1.11
C GLU A 125 9.71 13.73 0.18
N LEU A 126 8.58 14.46 0.24
CA LEU A 126 7.40 14.17 -0.56
C LEU A 126 7.37 15.09 -1.78
N ASN A 127 7.56 14.53 -2.95
CA ASN A 127 7.52 15.27 -4.20
C ASN A 127 6.08 15.43 -4.68
N MET A 128 5.51 16.63 -4.47
CA MET A 128 4.15 16.95 -4.87
C MET A 128 3.95 16.79 -6.38
N GLY A 129 2.87 16.09 -6.77
CA GLY A 129 2.52 15.86 -8.17
C GLY A 129 3.27 14.69 -8.82
N PHE A 130 4.20 14.05 -8.10
CA PHE A 130 4.89 12.86 -8.59
C PHE A 130 4.25 11.58 -8.09
N THR A 131 4.46 10.53 -8.86
CA THR A 131 4.12 9.15 -8.51
C THR A 131 5.40 8.36 -8.28
N GLU A 132 5.53 7.73 -7.14
CA GLU A 132 6.73 6.99 -6.76
C GLU A 132 6.52 5.48 -6.93
N ARG A 133 7.41 4.84 -7.69
CA ARG A 133 7.41 3.37 -7.88
C ARG A 133 7.75 2.66 -6.59
N LEU A 134 7.05 1.55 -6.34
CA LEU A 134 7.28 0.67 -5.19
C LEU A 134 7.75 -0.71 -5.66
N ALA A 135 8.32 -1.47 -4.73
CA ALA A 135 8.70 -2.86 -4.96
C ALA A 135 7.50 -3.83 -4.96
N ASP A 136 6.34 -3.38 -4.54
CA ASP A 136 5.14 -4.22 -4.42
C ASP A 136 4.47 -4.48 -5.76
N ALA A 137 3.87 -5.66 -5.92
CA ALA A 137 2.87 -5.89 -6.96
C ALA A 137 1.59 -5.08 -6.68
N PRO A 138 0.90 -4.60 -7.73
CA PRO A 138 -0.34 -3.86 -7.57
C PRO A 138 -1.47 -4.76 -7.06
N SER A 139 -2.42 -4.16 -6.38
CA SER A 139 -3.58 -4.88 -5.87
C SER A 139 -4.80 -3.98 -5.77
N SER A 140 -5.97 -4.54 -6.02
CA SER A 140 -7.25 -3.87 -5.85
C SER A 140 -7.68 -3.70 -4.39
N ASN A 141 -7.00 -4.37 -3.46
CA ASN A 141 -7.27 -4.32 -2.02
C ASN A 141 -6.06 -4.83 -1.22
N HIS A 142 -6.14 -4.79 0.12
CA HIS A 142 -5.01 -5.18 0.97
C HIS A 142 -4.96 -6.67 1.34
N ARG A 143 -5.79 -7.54 0.74
CA ARG A 143 -5.69 -8.99 0.99
C ARG A 143 -4.43 -9.56 0.37
N GLY A 144 -3.78 -10.47 1.08
CA GLY A 144 -2.48 -11.00 0.67
C GLY A 144 -1.32 -10.00 0.75
N ALA A 145 -1.54 -8.78 1.28
CA ALA A 145 -0.47 -7.83 1.52
C ALA A 145 0.49 -8.36 2.59
N MET A 146 1.76 -8.00 2.48
CA MET A 146 2.77 -8.37 3.46
C MET A 146 2.63 -7.53 4.72
N MET A 147 2.55 -8.20 5.88
CA MET A 147 2.48 -7.54 7.18
C MET A 147 3.85 -7.31 7.81
N ASP A 148 4.89 -7.84 7.22
CA ASP A 148 6.26 -7.79 7.69
C ASP A 148 7.16 -6.83 6.91
N GLY A 149 6.60 -6.04 6.00
CA GLY A 149 7.31 -5.04 5.20
C GLY A 149 8.08 -5.60 4.00
N ARG A 150 8.02 -6.91 3.71
CA ARG A 150 8.52 -7.48 2.45
C ARG A 150 7.72 -6.97 1.25
N PRO A 151 8.28 -6.98 0.04
CA PRO A 151 7.53 -6.69 -1.16
C PRO A 151 6.40 -7.71 -1.37
N ARG A 152 5.23 -7.21 -1.76
CA ARG A 152 4.15 -8.09 -2.20
C ARG A 152 4.57 -8.77 -3.51
N PRO A 153 4.57 -10.11 -3.60
CA PRO A 153 4.92 -10.81 -4.82
C PRO A 153 3.88 -10.57 -5.91
N ASN A 154 4.34 -10.59 -7.15
CA ASN A 154 3.45 -10.49 -8.31
C ASN A 154 2.85 -11.86 -8.62
N GLU A 155 1.65 -12.10 -8.12
CA GLU A 155 0.86 -13.31 -8.36
C GLU A 155 -0.21 -13.09 -9.45
N LEU A 156 -0.18 -11.93 -10.14
CA LEU A 156 -1.15 -11.57 -11.16
C LEU A 156 -0.84 -12.26 -12.49
N LEU A 157 -1.88 -12.55 -13.25
CA LEU A 157 -1.79 -13.17 -14.57
C LEU A 157 -2.19 -12.18 -15.67
N GLY A 158 -1.69 -12.44 -16.87
CA GLY A 158 -1.99 -11.65 -18.07
C GLY A 158 -1.45 -10.21 -17.97
N PRO A 159 -2.10 -9.21 -18.59
CA PRO A 159 -1.58 -7.85 -18.66
C PRO A 159 -1.37 -7.17 -17.30
N ALA A 160 -2.04 -7.64 -16.26
CA ALA A 160 -1.86 -7.12 -14.90
C ALA A 160 -0.50 -7.49 -14.30
N SER A 161 0.13 -8.57 -14.75
CA SER A 161 1.47 -9.00 -14.29
C SER A 161 2.58 -8.03 -14.71
N SER A 162 2.34 -7.18 -15.71
CA SER A 162 3.29 -6.15 -16.17
C SER A 162 3.13 -4.82 -15.44
N GLN A 163 2.41 -4.80 -14.33
CA GLN A 163 2.22 -3.60 -13.51
C GLN A 163 2.97 -3.73 -12.17
N MET A 164 3.40 -2.59 -11.65
CA MET A 164 3.95 -2.44 -10.29
C MET A 164 3.13 -1.45 -9.49
N ALA A 165 3.09 -1.61 -8.19
CA ALA A 165 2.48 -0.63 -7.31
C ALA A 165 3.26 0.69 -7.32
N ALA A 166 2.55 1.77 -7.10
CA ALA A 166 3.13 3.09 -6.95
C ALA A 166 2.29 3.93 -5.98
N ILE A 167 2.88 4.99 -5.43
CA ILE A 167 2.19 5.98 -4.60
C ILE A 167 2.21 7.31 -5.33
N ALA A 168 1.03 7.84 -5.61
CA ALA A 168 0.86 9.20 -6.13
C ALA A 168 0.71 10.19 -4.96
N VAL A 169 1.49 11.25 -4.97
CA VAL A 169 1.40 12.35 -4.03
C VAL A 169 0.58 13.48 -4.65
N HIS A 170 -0.42 13.97 -3.91
CA HIS A 170 -1.31 15.01 -4.44
C HIS A 170 -0.54 16.32 -4.71
N PRO A 171 -0.77 16.99 -5.88
CA PRO A 171 0.04 18.14 -6.32
C PRO A 171 -0.07 19.40 -5.45
N ARG A 172 -1.04 19.47 -4.54
CA ARG A 172 -1.26 20.63 -3.67
C ARG A 172 -1.25 20.31 -2.17
N ASN A 173 -1.28 19.03 -1.82
CA ASN A 173 -1.30 18.61 -0.42
C ASN A 173 -0.54 17.29 -0.27
N PRO A 174 0.70 17.32 0.25
CA PRO A 174 1.54 16.13 0.38
C PRO A 174 0.98 15.10 1.39
N ASP A 175 0.04 15.49 2.24
CA ASP A 175 -0.60 14.57 3.18
C ASP A 175 -1.60 13.64 2.51
N ILE A 176 -2.06 13.99 1.31
CA ILE A 176 -2.97 13.18 0.51
C ILE A 176 -2.15 12.33 -0.46
N THR A 177 -2.19 11.03 -0.25
CA THR A 177 -1.55 10.05 -1.12
C THR A 177 -2.56 9.01 -1.58
N ALA A 178 -2.35 8.48 -2.78
CA ALA A 178 -3.19 7.42 -3.34
C ALA A 178 -2.32 6.30 -3.92
N MET A 179 -2.75 5.06 -3.72
CA MET A 179 -2.14 3.93 -4.42
C MET A 179 -2.49 4.01 -5.90
N ALA A 180 -1.48 3.79 -6.72
CA ALA A 180 -1.56 3.72 -8.17
C ALA A 180 -0.89 2.44 -8.66
N SER A 181 -1.02 2.15 -9.94
CA SER A 181 -0.21 1.14 -10.61
C SER A 181 0.42 1.73 -11.86
N VAL A 182 1.66 1.34 -12.12
CA VAL A 182 2.46 1.82 -13.26
C VAL A 182 3.06 0.63 -13.99
N PRO A 183 3.24 0.70 -15.32
CA PRO A 183 3.93 -0.35 -16.06
C PRO A 183 5.35 -0.57 -15.51
N HIS A 184 5.77 -1.83 -15.43
CA HIS A 184 7.12 -2.14 -14.92
C HIS A 184 8.21 -1.89 -15.98
N ASP A 185 7.86 -2.00 -17.26
CA ASP A 185 8.75 -1.99 -18.42
C ASP A 185 8.73 -0.68 -19.22
N ARG A 186 7.94 0.31 -18.81
CA ARG A 186 7.81 1.57 -19.55
C ARG A 186 8.08 2.78 -18.66
N PRO A 187 8.86 3.75 -19.15
CA PRO A 187 8.98 5.04 -18.49
C PRO A 187 7.68 5.84 -18.63
N LEU A 188 7.35 6.58 -17.58
CA LEU A 188 6.21 7.48 -17.58
C LEU A 188 6.64 8.84 -17.03
N PRO A 189 6.11 9.96 -17.55
CA PRO A 189 6.36 11.28 -16.99
C PRO A 189 5.82 11.38 -15.56
N ASN A 190 6.47 12.17 -14.75
CA ASN A 190 6.15 12.37 -13.33
C ASN A 190 6.19 11.07 -12.47
N VAL A 191 6.83 10.02 -12.96
CA VAL A 191 7.04 8.78 -12.20
C VAL A 191 8.51 8.69 -11.81
N VAL A 192 8.75 8.70 -10.51
CA VAL A 192 10.09 8.68 -9.89
C VAL A 192 10.25 7.42 -9.04
N ALA A 193 11.46 7.20 -8.55
CA ALA A 193 11.75 6.10 -7.64
C ALA A 193 12.81 6.51 -6.63
N ARG A 194 12.84 5.83 -5.50
CA ARG A 194 13.95 5.86 -4.54
C ARG A 194 14.31 4.46 -4.10
N LEU A 195 15.54 4.29 -3.68
CA LEU A 195 16.05 3.01 -3.19
C LEU A 195 16.04 2.98 -1.67
N ALA A 196 15.94 1.76 -1.16
CA ALA A 196 16.16 1.41 0.23
C ALA A 196 17.22 0.31 0.33
N LEU A 197 18.00 0.35 1.40
CA LEU A 197 18.84 -0.73 1.86
C LEU A 197 18.08 -1.41 3.02
N THR A 198 17.66 -2.66 2.84
CA THR A 198 16.74 -3.37 3.72
C THR A 198 17.24 -4.77 4.06
N PRO A 199 16.98 -5.28 5.28
CA PRO A 199 17.41 -6.63 5.64
C PRO A 199 16.61 -7.70 4.91
N ILE A 200 17.30 -8.72 4.37
CA ILE A 200 16.69 -9.91 3.80
C ILE A 200 16.16 -10.78 4.93
N ARG A 201 14.92 -11.23 4.82
CA ARG A 201 14.26 -12.09 5.80
C ARG A 201 14.07 -13.48 5.24
N MET A 202 14.55 -14.47 5.97
CA MET A 202 14.50 -15.89 5.61
C MET A 202 13.34 -16.63 6.28
N ASP A 203 12.68 -16.00 7.25
CA ASP A 203 11.50 -16.54 7.96
C ASP A 203 10.25 -16.57 7.05
N GLU A 204 9.23 -17.32 7.49
CA GLU A 204 7.96 -17.40 6.77
C GLU A 204 7.28 -16.02 6.68
N ALA A 205 6.76 -15.69 5.50
CA ALA A 205 6.15 -14.40 5.24
C ALA A 205 4.77 -14.29 5.92
N ILE A 206 4.60 -13.27 6.74
CA ILE A 206 3.33 -12.97 7.38
C ILE A 206 2.47 -12.13 6.42
N ARG A 207 1.31 -12.67 6.04
CA ARG A 207 0.41 -12.04 5.07
C ARG A 207 -0.96 -11.76 5.66
N VAL A 208 -1.58 -10.70 5.21
CA VAL A 208 -3.00 -10.45 5.42
C VAL A 208 -3.80 -11.61 4.84
N PRO A 209 -4.72 -12.25 5.59
CA PRO A 209 -5.51 -13.37 5.10
C PRO A 209 -6.24 -13.06 3.79
N ASN A 210 -6.14 -13.98 2.85
CA ASN A 210 -6.75 -13.84 1.52
C ASN A 210 -8.23 -14.24 1.51
N ASP A 211 -8.65 -15.00 2.51
CA ASP A 211 -9.98 -15.57 2.59
C ASP A 211 -11.07 -14.52 2.78
N THR A 212 -12.14 -14.71 2.03
CA THR A 212 -13.35 -13.89 2.13
C THR A 212 -14.51 -14.80 2.51
N ASP A 213 -15.02 -14.64 3.71
CA ASP A 213 -16.30 -15.22 4.07
C ASP A 213 -17.41 -14.45 3.33
N VAL A 214 -17.72 -14.92 2.10
CA VAL A 214 -18.72 -14.31 1.23
C VAL A 214 -20.09 -14.32 1.90
N TRP A 215 -20.45 -15.42 2.56
CA TRP A 215 -21.74 -15.57 3.23
C TRP A 215 -21.90 -14.61 4.40
N ARG A 216 -20.86 -14.42 5.20
CA ARG A 216 -20.86 -13.42 6.28
C ARG A 216 -21.03 -12.01 5.72
N ASN A 217 -20.35 -11.70 4.63
CA ASN A 217 -20.48 -10.39 3.98
C ASN A 217 -21.91 -10.19 3.44
N VAL A 218 -22.48 -11.16 2.74
CA VAL A 218 -23.86 -11.10 2.23
C VAL A 218 -24.87 -10.95 3.36
N ARG A 219 -24.76 -11.75 4.41
CA ARG A 219 -25.64 -11.62 5.60
C ARG A 219 -25.53 -10.24 6.24
N THR A 220 -24.33 -9.71 6.37
CA THR A 220 -24.11 -8.38 6.94
C THR A 220 -24.72 -7.29 6.06
N GLU A 221 -24.57 -7.38 4.74
CA GLU A 221 -25.19 -6.43 3.82
C GLU A 221 -26.73 -6.51 3.84
N LEU A 222 -27.30 -7.71 3.85
CA LEU A 222 -28.75 -7.90 3.96
C LEU A 222 -29.28 -7.34 5.28
N LEU A 223 -28.62 -7.61 6.40
CA LEU A 223 -29.00 -7.08 7.71
C LEU A 223 -29.03 -5.56 7.70
N TRP A 224 -27.95 -4.92 7.27
CA TRP A 224 -27.86 -3.46 7.30
C TRP A 224 -28.74 -2.79 6.26
N THR A 225 -28.97 -3.38 5.10
CA THR A 225 -29.94 -2.91 4.10
C THR A 225 -31.36 -2.97 4.66
N THR A 226 -31.69 -4.03 5.39
CA THR A 226 -32.97 -4.16 6.07
C THR A 226 -33.15 -3.11 7.15
N VAL A 227 -32.16 -2.96 8.05
CA VAL A 227 -32.24 -2.05 9.20
C VAL A 227 -32.23 -0.59 8.79
N LEU A 228 -31.39 -0.18 7.82
CA LEU A 228 -31.20 1.21 7.43
C LEU A 228 -32.07 1.65 6.25
N GLY A 229 -32.56 0.71 5.46
CA GLY A 229 -33.36 0.99 4.28
C GLY A 229 -34.80 0.50 4.41
N ILE A 230 -35.02 -0.79 4.46
CA ILE A 230 -36.37 -1.38 4.39
C ILE A 230 -37.22 -1.00 5.61
N ILE A 231 -36.73 -1.23 6.82
CA ILE A 231 -37.50 -0.90 8.04
C ILE A 231 -37.91 0.58 8.07
N PRO A 232 -37.02 1.56 7.90
CA PRO A 232 -37.42 2.97 7.90
C PRO A 232 -38.41 3.32 6.78
N SER A 233 -38.30 2.72 5.60
CA SER A 233 -39.21 3.00 4.48
C SER A 233 -40.66 2.64 4.79
N PHE A 234 -40.92 1.60 5.58
CA PHE A 234 -42.26 1.23 6.04
C PHE A 234 -42.65 1.95 7.33
N LEU A 235 -41.73 2.07 8.27
CA LEU A 235 -42.00 2.64 9.59
C LEU A 235 -42.40 4.12 9.53
N ILE A 236 -41.72 4.93 8.69
CA ILE A 236 -41.98 6.36 8.58
C ILE A 236 -43.41 6.66 8.10
N PRO A 237 -43.93 6.07 7.01
CA PRO A 237 -45.34 6.27 6.61
C PRO A 237 -46.33 5.82 7.69
N ILE A 238 -46.10 4.68 8.34
CA ILE A 238 -46.99 4.18 9.41
C ILE A 238 -47.07 5.19 10.57
N LEU A 239 -45.93 5.65 11.06
CA LEU A 239 -45.85 6.64 12.15
C LEU A 239 -46.47 8.00 11.80
N ARG A 240 -46.49 8.34 10.49
CA ARG A 240 -47.15 9.57 10.00
C ARG A 240 -48.65 9.41 9.73
N GLY A 241 -49.25 8.29 10.12
CA GLY A 241 -50.68 8.03 9.90
C GLY A 241 -51.06 7.64 8.47
N MET A 242 -50.08 7.33 7.63
CA MET A 242 -50.29 6.92 6.22
C MET A 242 -50.30 5.39 6.08
N GLY A 243 -51.01 4.70 6.96
CA GLY A 243 -51.02 3.22 6.97
C GLY A 243 -51.60 2.59 5.72
N SER A 244 -52.62 3.18 5.10
CA SER A 244 -53.16 2.75 3.81
C SER A 244 -52.10 2.77 2.71
N TYR A 245 -51.28 3.80 2.66
CA TYR A 245 -50.17 3.88 1.70
C TYR A 245 -49.12 2.76 1.94
N ALA A 246 -48.88 2.43 3.21
CA ALA A 246 -47.95 1.33 3.52
C ALA A 246 -48.45 -0.03 3.04
N THR A 247 -49.78 -0.25 3.02
CA THR A 247 -50.39 -1.51 2.53
C THR A 247 -50.60 -1.55 1.01
N GLU A 248 -51.02 -0.45 0.40
CA GLU A 248 -51.24 -0.40 -1.02
C GLU A 248 -49.99 -0.16 -1.86
N GLY A 249 -49.05 0.67 -1.32
CA GLY A 249 -47.78 1.04 -1.95
C GLY A 249 -46.57 0.23 -1.48
N TRP A 250 -46.77 -0.95 -0.88
CA TRP A 250 -45.70 -1.72 -0.26
C TRP A 250 -44.51 -2.04 -1.21
N VAL A 251 -44.79 -2.26 -2.52
CA VAL A 251 -43.75 -2.52 -3.52
C VAL A 251 -42.82 -1.32 -3.69
N ASN A 252 -43.42 -0.10 -3.74
CA ASN A 252 -42.62 1.14 -3.86
C ASN A 252 -41.81 1.38 -2.60
N LEU A 253 -42.36 1.11 -1.42
CA LEU A 253 -41.66 1.24 -0.14
C LEU A 253 -40.52 0.22 -0.02
N LEU A 254 -40.74 -1.01 -0.45
CA LEU A 254 -39.69 -2.04 -0.50
C LEU A 254 -38.56 -1.63 -1.43
N PHE A 255 -38.90 -1.23 -2.66
CA PHE A 255 -37.90 -0.80 -3.65
C PHE A 255 -37.14 0.45 -3.17
N GLY A 256 -37.84 1.45 -2.67
CA GLY A 256 -37.23 2.65 -2.07
C GLY A 256 -36.32 2.31 -0.90
N GLY A 257 -36.75 1.37 -0.03
CA GLY A 257 -35.94 0.89 1.09
C GLY A 257 -34.69 0.12 0.65
N LEU A 258 -34.79 -0.71 -0.38
CA LEU A 258 -33.63 -1.39 -0.98
C LEU A 258 -32.63 -0.38 -1.57
N CYS A 259 -33.11 0.60 -2.33
CA CYS A 259 -32.26 1.66 -2.88
C CYS A 259 -31.58 2.46 -1.75
N ALA A 260 -32.35 2.91 -0.73
CA ALA A 260 -31.81 3.64 0.41
C ALA A 260 -30.75 2.83 1.16
N GLY A 261 -31.01 1.56 1.41
CA GLY A 261 -30.06 0.64 2.05
C GLY A 261 -28.79 0.43 1.24
N PHE A 262 -28.92 0.27 -0.09
CA PHE A 262 -27.79 0.14 -1.00
C PHE A 262 -26.92 1.40 -1.00
N PHE A 263 -27.50 2.58 -1.24
CA PHE A 263 -26.74 3.83 -1.26
C PHE A 263 -26.10 4.14 0.10
N THR A 264 -26.81 3.87 1.19
CA THR A 264 -26.22 3.99 2.53
C THR A 264 -25.04 3.04 2.68
N GLY A 265 -25.15 1.82 2.14
CA GLY A 265 -24.07 0.83 2.14
C GLY A 265 -22.82 1.24 1.40
N ALA A 266 -22.97 2.09 0.39
CA ALA A 266 -21.83 2.62 -0.35
C ALA A 266 -20.91 3.45 0.56
N LEU A 267 -21.49 4.32 1.38
CA LEU A 267 -20.75 5.31 2.17
C LEU A 267 -20.55 4.83 3.61
N TRP A 268 -21.52 4.12 4.19
CA TRP A 268 -21.49 3.75 5.58
C TRP A 268 -21.87 2.28 5.83
N ARG A 269 -21.06 1.62 6.60
CA ARG A 269 -21.28 0.35 7.28
C ARG A 269 -20.51 0.39 8.60
N PRO A 270 -20.81 -0.48 9.56
CA PRO A 270 -20.01 -0.59 10.78
C PRO A 270 -18.53 -0.73 10.48
N ARG A 271 -17.71 -0.11 11.33
CA ARG A 271 -16.26 -0.20 11.22
C ARG A 271 -15.82 -1.66 11.33
N ARG A 272 -14.78 -2.01 10.60
CA ARG A 272 -14.15 -3.32 10.67
C ARG A 272 -12.93 -3.25 11.60
N PRO A 273 -12.58 -4.36 12.28
CA PRO A 273 -11.39 -4.39 13.12
C PRO A 273 -10.12 -4.23 12.28
N VAL A 274 -9.07 -3.73 12.93
CA VAL A 274 -7.71 -3.76 12.39
C VAL A 274 -7.15 -5.16 12.60
N LEU A 275 -6.54 -5.73 11.57
CA LEU A 275 -5.81 -7.00 11.69
C LEU A 275 -4.45 -6.70 12.32
N ARG A 276 -4.24 -7.16 13.54
CA ARG A 276 -2.99 -6.97 14.26
C ARG A 276 -1.96 -8.01 13.83
N TYR A 277 -0.72 -7.57 13.71
CA TYR A 277 0.38 -8.45 13.32
C TYR A 277 0.48 -9.68 14.22
N ASP A 278 0.49 -9.50 15.54
CA ASP A 278 0.66 -10.59 16.52
C ASP A 278 -0.53 -11.57 16.53
N GLU A 279 -1.76 -11.11 16.23
CA GLU A 279 -2.94 -11.95 16.11
C GLU A 279 -2.87 -12.87 14.89
N VAL A 280 -2.38 -12.34 13.76
CA VAL A 280 -2.21 -13.13 12.53
C VAL A 280 -1.13 -14.18 12.71
N VAL A 281 0.02 -13.82 13.31
CA VAL A 281 1.10 -14.76 13.65
C VAL A 281 0.59 -15.88 14.56
N SER A 282 -0.18 -15.55 15.61
CA SER A 282 -0.72 -16.54 16.53
C SER A 282 -1.73 -17.48 15.86
N SER A 283 -2.49 -17.00 14.89
CA SER A 283 -3.44 -17.82 14.16
C SER A 283 -2.78 -18.74 13.15
N SER A 284 -1.72 -18.31 12.47
CA SER A 284 -0.96 -19.14 11.52
C SER A 284 -0.27 -20.31 12.22
N MET A 285 0.31 -20.08 13.40
CA MET A 285 0.94 -21.14 14.20
C MET A 285 -0.05 -22.23 14.67
N ARG A 286 -1.34 -21.89 14.89
CA ARG A 286 -2.37 -22.87 15.29
C ARG A 286 -2.83 -23.75 14.15
N VAL A 287 -2.72 -23.30 12.91
CA VAL A 287 -3.13 -24.05 11.71
C VAL A 287 -2.05 -25.03 11.28
N SER A 288 -0.78 -24.80 11.67
CA SER A 288 0.36 -25.65 11.34
C SER A 288 0.60 -26.79 12.35
N GLN A 289 -0.18 -26.90 13.40
CA GLN A 289 -0.23 -28.00 14.38
C GLN A 289 -1.43 -28.93 14.13
#